data_163f3250866c0ed1221ff3e7cad9c9dd
#
_entry.id   163f3250866c0ed1221ff3e7cad9c9dd
#
_cell.length_a   1.000
_cell.length_b   1.000
_cell.length_c   1.000
_cell.angle_alpha   90.00
_cell.angle_beta   90.00
_cell.angle_gamma   90.00
#
_symmetry.space_group_name_H-M   'P 1'
#
loop_
_entity.id
_entity.type
_entity.pdbx_description
1 polymer ?
#
loop_
_entity_poly.entity_id
_entity_poly.type
_entity_poly.pdbx_seq_one_letter_code
_entity_poly.pdbx_strand_id
1 'polypeptide(L)'
;ILLKNGENMGIAYALNQILKYAYENDVKWFLTLDQDSVCSRNLINTYSKYIEIPGVAIITSCIKDRNYELEDSFRENEEYRFVTYCITSGALMNTEICERCGGWDNKLFIDNVDGDICINLKKRGYKVLSLHYNGLLHEVGHGKNVKFLWKKDIVYNHPAMRQYYMARNQIYVARKYPEEFSMYKQLKKELKKIWLVILFEENKWEKCKARIRGVKDGFRLDIKKENNK
;
A
#
# COMPACT_ATOMS: atom_id res chain seq x y z
N ILE A 1 9.38 -21.45 8.00
CA ILE A 1 8.04 -21.98 7.69
C ILE A 1 7.64 -21.49 6.32
N LEU A 2 7.13 -22.35 5.46
CA LEU A 2 6.66 -22.02 4.12
C LEU A 2 5.12 -22.21 4.06
N LEU A 3 4.40 -21.11 3.83
CA LEU A 3 2.95 -21.14 3.61
C LEU A 3 2.69 -21.21 2.09
N LYS A 4 2.14 -22.32 1.62
CA LYS A 4 1.88 -22.56 0.18
C LYS A 4 0.40 -22.39 -0.12
N ASN A 5 0.05 -21.53 -1.09
CA ASN A 5 -1.33 -21.26 -1.49
C ASN A 5 -1.82 -22.13 -2.65
N GLY A 6 -0.94 -22.87 -3.33
CA GLY A 6 -1.29 -23.64 -4.53
C GLY A 6 -1.51 -22.75 -5.78
N GLU A 7 -2.07 -21.55 -5.61
CA GLU A 7 -2.29 -20.55 -6.66
C GLU A 7 -2.04 -19.11 -6.15
N ASN A 8 -1.98 -18.17 -7.08
CA ASN A 8 -1.78 -16.75 -6.73
C ASN A 8 -3.08 -16.12 -6.22
N MET A 9 -3.19 -16.00 -4.89
CA MET A 9 -4.35 -15.41 -4.20
C MET A 9 -4.24 -13.89 -4.00
N GLY A 10 -3.13 -13.28 -4.40
CA GLY A 10 -2.84 -11.85 -4.23
C GLY A 10 -2.16 -11.51 -2.90
N ILE A 11 -1.69 -10.26 -2.82
CA ILE A 11 -0.85 -9.79 -1.71
C ILE A 11 -1.65 -9.71 -0.40
N ALA A 12 -2.86 -9.16 -0.42
CA ALA A 12 -3.69 -9.03 0.79
C ALA A 12 -3.98 -10.39 1.44
N TYR A 13 -4.25 -11.41 0.64
CA TYR A 13 -4.46 -12.76 1.14
C TYR A 13 -3.20 -13.33 1.80
N ALA A 14 -2.04 -13.20 1.16
CA ALA A 14 -0.78 -13.67 1.70
C ALA A 14 -0.43 -12.97 3.03
N LEU A 15 -0.65 -11.66 3.13
CA LEU A 15 -0.45 -10.89 4.36
C LEU A 15 -1.38 -11.34 5.48
N ASN A 16 -2.64 -11.65 5.17
CA ASN A 16 -3.59 -12.18 6.16
C ASN A 16 -3.19 -13.59 6.66
N GLN A 17 -2.56 -14.41 5.82
CA GLN A 17 -2.01 -15.70 6.29
C GLN A 17 -0.85 -15.50 7.28
N ILE A 18 0.03 -14.52 7.00
CA ILE A 18 1.12 -14.16 7.92
C ILE A 18 0.54 -13.64 9.25
N LEU A 19 -0.45 -12.73 9.16
CA LEU A 19 -1.13 -12.19 10.35
C LEU A 19 -1.76 -13.30 11.18
N LYS A 20 -2.51 -14.19 10.55
CA LYS A 20 -3.14 -15.33 11.22
C LYS A 20 -2.10 -16.22 11.91
N TYR A 21 -1.02 -16.57 11.19
CA TYR A 21 0.08 -17.35 11.76
C TYR A 21 0.72 -16.65 12.95
N ALA A 22 1.00 -15.35 12.85
CA ALA A 22 1.57 -14.57 13.94
C ALA A 22 0.64 -14.54 15.16
N TYR A 23 -0.66 -14.36 14.94
CA TYR A 23 -1.67 -14.33 16.00
C TYR A 23 -1.82 -15.69 16.70
N GLU A 24 -1.90 -16.79 15.95
CA GLU A 24 -2.02 -18.15 16.49
C GLU A 24 -0.76 -18.63 17.26
N ASN A 25 0.38 -17.96 17.06
CA ASN A 25 1.65 -18.28 17.72
C ASN A 25 2.09 -17.20 18.73
N ASP A 26 1.18 -16.34 19.20
CA ASP A 26 1.42 -15.30 20.21
C ASP A 26 2.57 -14.34 19.85
N VAL A 27 2.85 -14.15 18.56
CA VAL A 27 3.84 -13.19 18.06
C VAL A 27 3.26 -11.79 18.19
N LYS A 28 3.83 -10.94 19.02
CA LYS A 28 3.32 -9.57 19.27
C LYS A 28 3.49 -8.62 18.09
N TRP A 29 4.61 -8.75 17.39
CA TRP A 29 4.95 -7.91 16.24
C TRP A 29 5.59 -8.75 15.14
N PHE A 30 5.22 -8.53 13.89
CA PHE A 30 5.85 -9.18 12.73
C PHE A 30 6.27 -8.16 11.68
N LEU A 31 7.38 -8.42 11.01
CA LEU A 31 7.91 -7.59 9.94
C LEU A 31 7.47 -8.15 8.59
N THR A 32 6.95 -7.30 7.73
CA THR A 32 6.64 -7.64 6.34
C THR A 32 7.71 -7.09 5.40
N LEU A 33 8.13 -7.90 4.44
CA LEU A 33 9.14 -7.54 3.45
C LEU A 33 8.76 -8.07 2.07
N ASP A 34 8.90 -7.23 1.06
CA ASP A 34 8.85 -7.67 -0.33
C ASP A 34 10.14 -8.38 -0.71
N GLN A 35 10.07 -9.27 -1.71
CA GLN A 35 11.19 -10.12 -2.13
C GLN A 35 12.39 -9.33 -2.69
N ASP A 36 12.17 -8.11 -3.15
CA ASP A 36 13.15 -7.19 -3.75
C ASP A 36 13.67 -6.13 -2.78
N SER A 37 13.21 -6.16 -1.53
CA SER A 37 13.58 -5.21 -0.49
C SER A 37 14.76 -5.70 0.33
N VAL A 38 15.64 -4.79 0.70
CA VAL A 38 16.78 -5.05 1.58
C VAL A 38 16.67 -4.16 2.81
N CYS A 39 16.54 -4.78 3.99
CA CYS A 39 16.50 -4.05 5.24
C CYS A 39 17.90 -3.78 5.81
N SER A 40 18.02 -2.64 6.52
CA SER A 40 19.22 -2.33 7.29
C SER A 40 19.46 -3.38 8.39
N ARG A 41 20.73 -3.68 8.70
CA ARG A 41 21.12 -4.64 9.74
C ARG A 41 20.51 -4.32 11.12
N ASN A 42 20.28 -3.04 11.41
CA ASN A 42 19.78 -2.59 12.71
C ASN A 42 18.26 -2.31 12.71
N LEU A 43 17.52 -2.66 11.65
CA LEU A 43 16.11 -2.32 11.49
C LEU A 43 15.29 -2.72 12.72
N ILE A 44 15.34 -3.99 13.10
CA ILE A 44 14.56 -4.53 14.22
C ILE A 44 14.95 -3.86 15.55
N ASN A 45 16.26 -3.72 15.81
CA ASN A 45 16.74 -3.05 17.02
C ASN A 45 16.34 -1.57 17.09
N THR A 46 16.21 -0.92 15.95
CA THR A 46 15.74 0.47 15.88
C THR A 46 14.24 0.51 16.14
N TYR A 47 13.45 -0.35 15.52
CA TYR A 47 12.00 -0.39 15.69
C TYR A 47 11.58 -0.80 17.10
N SER A 48 12.29 -1.73 17.74
CA SER A 48 11.97 -2.23 19.09
C SER A 48 11.95 -1.14 20.18
N LYS A 49 12.61 -0.02 19.96
CA LYS A 49 12.60 1.11 20.90
C LYS A 49 11.25 1.85 20.95
N TYR A 50 10.37 1.62 19.97
CA TYR A 50 9.13 2.36 19.78
C TYR A 50 7.87 1.49 19.87
N ILE A 51 8.01 0.18 20.14
CA ILE A 51 6.88 -0.76 20.21
C ILE A 51 5.93 -0.51 21.40
N GLU A 52 6.40 0.18 22.43
CA GLU A 52 5.61 0.51 23.61
C GLU A 52 4.86 1.86 23.47
N ILE A 53 4.97 2.55 22.35
CA ILE A 53 4.22 3.80 22.14
C ILE A 53 2.72 3.50 22.01
N PRO A 54 1.85 4.06 22.87
CA PRO A 54 0.44 3.72 22.89
C PRO A 54 -0.27 4.02 21.58
N GLY A 55 -1.04 3.03 21.10
CA GLY A 55 -1.86 3.14 19.90
C GLY A 55 -1.10 3.05 18.57
N VAL A 56 0.20 2.74 18.59
CA VAL A 56 0.97 2.47 17.38
C VAL A 56 0.65 1.06 16.88
N ALA A 57 0.14 0.97 15.66
CA ALA A 57 -0.16 -0.29 14.99
C ALA A 57 0.91 -0.69 13.97
N ILE A 58 1.59 0.29 13.38
CA ILE A 58 2.63 0.08 12.39
C ILE A 58 3.82 0.98 12.72
N ILE A 59 5.02 0.41 12.64
CA ILE A 59 6.29 1.15 12.67
C ILE A 59 6.96 0.96 11.31
N THR A 60 7.33 2.04 10.67
CA THR A 60 8.05 2.09 9.40
C THR A 60 9.24 3.06 9.49
N SER A 61 10.01 3.17 8.42
CA SER A 61 11.17 4.06 8.34
C SER A 61 11.26 4.75 6.99
N CYS A 62 12.23 5.62 6.81
CA CYS A 62 12.56 6.17 5.50
C CYS A 62 12.95 5.03 4.55
N ILE A 63 12.49 5.16 3.33
CA ILE A 63 12.79 4.22 2.23
C ILE A 63 13.84 4.91 1.36
N LYS A 64 14.93 4.22 1.09
CA LYS A 64 15.88 4.62 0.06
C LYS A 64 15.53 3.86 -1.22
N ASP A 65 15.21 4.57 -2.28
CA ASP A 65 15.00 3.94 -3.58
C ASP A 65 16.34 3.72 -4.29
N ARG A 66 16.44 2.62 -5.07
CA ARG A 66 17.67 2.32 -5.83
C ARG A 66 17.86 3.23 -7.04
N ASN A 67 16.77 3.77 -7.57
CA ASN A 67 16.73 4.48 -8.84
C ASN A 67 16.45 5.98 -8.69
N TYR A 68 15.91 6.39 -7.52
CA TYR A 68 15.46 7.76 -7.29
C TYR A 68 15.88 8.26 -5.92
N GLU A 69 16.29 9.52 -5.84
CA GLU A 69 16.39 10.22 -4.57
C GLU A 69 14.98 10.57 -4.10
N LEU A 70 14.53 9.90 -3.04
CA LEU A 70 13.29 10.27 -2.37
C LEU A 70 13.59 11.45 -1.43
N GLU A 71 12.81 12.51 -1.55
CA GLU A 71 12.94 13.65 -0.65
C GLU A 71 12.69 13.20 0.80
N ASP A 72 13.68 13.45 1.67
CA ASP A 72 13.50 13.30 3.10
C ASP A 72 12.60 14.43 3.58
N SER A 73 11.44 14.08 4.07
CA SER A 73 10.45 15.04 4.53
C SER A 73 10.51 15.28 6.05
N PHE A 74 11.48 14.66 6.75
CA PHE A 74 11.71 14.92 8.18
C PHE A 74 12.35 16.29 8.42
N ARG A 75 11.98 16.89 9.55
CA ARG A 75 12.65 18.11 10.02
C ARG A 75 13.98 17.75 10.66
N GLU A 76 14.89 18.71 10.70
CA GLU A 76 16.14 18.58 11.42
C GLU A 76 15.84 18.26 12.91
N ASN A 77 16.45 17.20 13.46
CA ASN A 77 16.23 16.68 14.82
C ASN A 77 14.87 15.99 15.09
N GLU A 78 14.07 15.68 14.08
CA GLU A 78 12.84 14.89 14.24
C GLU A 78 13.20 13.38 14.18
N GLU A 79 13.13 12.68 15.30
CA GLU A 79 13.44 11.24 15.34
C GLU A 79 12.35 10.38 14.70
N TYR A 80 11.09 10.78 14.88
CA TYR A 80 9.92 10.08 14.32
C TYR A 80 8.74 11.02 14.13
N ARG A 81 7.78 10.59 13.34
CA ARG A 81 6.50 11.28 13.19
C ARG A 81 5.38 10.28 12.90
N PHE A 82 4.14 10.70 13.15
CA PHE A 82 2.97 9.96 12.72
C PHE A 82 2.63 10.30 11.27
N VAL A 83 2.41 9.25 10.47
CA VAL A 83 2.07 9.39 9.05
C VAL A 83 0.72 8.75 8.77
N THR A 84 0.09 9.15 7.67
CA THR A 84 -1.21 8.60 7.26
C THR A 84 -1.08 7.38 6.35
N TYR A 85 0.11 7.13 5.83
CA TYR A 85 0.38 6.08 4.86
C TYR A 85 1.81 5.57 4.99
N CYS A 86 1.98 4.27 4.80
CA CYS A 86 3.28 3.62 4.57
C CYS A 86 3.10 2.46 3.60
N ILE A 87 4.18 2.00 2.99
CA ILE A 87 4.16 0.74 2.24
C ILE A 87 4.27 -0.43 3.22
N THR A 88 3.77 -1.59 2.81
CA THR A 88 3.82 -2.81 3.63
C THR A 88 5.25 -3.34 3.76
N SER A 89 6.09 -3.18 2.73
CA SER A 89 7.49 -3.61 2.81
C SER A 89 8.30 -2.78 3.82
N GLY A 90 9.00 -3.46 4.72
CA GLY A 90 9.74 -2.85 5.83
C GLY A 90 8.87 -2.31 6.96
N ALA A 91 7.61 -2.73 7.03
CA ALA A 91 6.67 -2.34 8.08
C ALA A 91 6.64 -3.38 9.21
N LEU A 92 6.87 -2.95 10.44
CA LEU A 92 6.67 -3.76 11.65
C LEU A 92 5.22 -3.57 12.12
N MET A 93 4.45 -4.65 12.10
CA MET A 93 3.01 -4.67 12.32
C MET A 93 2.68 -5.21 13.70
N ASN A 94 1.81 -4.52 14.45
CA ASN A 94 1.28 -5.03 15.71
C ASN A 94 0.22 -6.10 15.43
N THR A 95 0.47 -7.33 15.84
CA THR A 95 -0.37 -8.48 15.50
C THR A 95 -1.79 -8.35 16.07
N GLU A 96 -1.91 -8.02 17.34
CA GLU A 96 -3.21 -7.91 18.01
C GLU A 96 -4.07 -6.80 17.42
N ILE A 97 -3.47 -5.62 17.15
CA ILE A 97 -4.18 -4.49 16.55
C ILE A 97 -4.63 -4.83 15.13
N CYS A 98 -3.75 -5.41 14.32
CA CYS A 98 -4.07 -5.78 12.95
C CYS A 98 -5.19 -6.83 12.89
N GLU A 99 -5.14 -7.85 13.76
CA GLU A 99 -6.18 -8.88 13.85
C GLU A 99 -7.52 -8.29 14.30
N ARG A 100 -7.52 -7.48 15.35
CA ARG A 100 -8.72 -6.77 15.84
C ARG A 100 -9.35 -5.87 14.78
N CYS A 101 -8.54 -5.29 13.90
CA CYS A 101 -9.01 -4.47 12.77
C CYS A 101 -9.40 -5.28 11.53
N GLY A 102 -9.30 -6.61 11.58
CA GLY A 102 -9.69 -7.52 10.50
C GLY A 102 -8.66 -7.67 9.38
N GLY A 103 -7.41 -7.23 9.62
CA GLY A 103 -6.29 -7.37 8.67
C GLY A 103 -6.50 -6.61 7.36
N TRP A 104 -6.01 -7.19 6.28
CA TRP A 104 -6.11 -6.65 4.93
C TRP A 104 -7.37 -7.10 4.21
N ASP A 105 -7.90 -6.26 3.34
CA ASP A 105 -9.07 -6.60 2.52
C ASP A 105 -8.67 -7.53 1.37
N ASN A 106 -9.04 -8.80 1.45
CA ASN A 106 -8.73 -9.83 0.44
C ASN A 106 -9.27 -9.50 -0.97
N LYS A 107 -10.19 -8.55 -1.11
CA LYS A 107 -10.64 -8.06 -2.41
C LYS A 107 -9.56 -7.27 -3.13
N LEU A 108 -8.57 -6.75 -2.40
CA LEU A 108 -7.43 -6.06 -2.95
C LEU A 108 -6.32 -7.07 -3.30
N PHE A 109 -6.44 -7.66 -4.49
CA PHE A 109 -5.47 -8.65 -4.97
C PHE A 109 -4.05 -8.08 -5.07
N ILE A 110 -3.91 -6.88 -5.61
CA ILE A 110 -2.67 -6.09 -5.76
C ILE A 110 -3.04 -4.62 -5.90
N ASP A 111 -2.16 -3.72 -5.49
CA ASP A 111 -2.36 -2.25 -5.47
C ASP A 111 -3.46 -1.78 -4.48
N ASN A 112 -3.23 -0.67 -3.82
CA ASN A 112 -4.03 -0.09 -2.73
C ASN A 112 -4.12 -0.92 -1.43
N VAL A 113 -3.42 -2.03 -1.33
CA VAL A 113 -3.39 -2.92 -0.15
C VAL A 113 -2.84 -2.16 1.06
N ASP A 114 -1.74 -1.44 0.86
CA ASP A 114 -1.06 -0.64 1.90
C ASP A 114 -1.92 0.55 2.35
N GLY A 115 -2.54 1.24 1.40
CA GLY A 115 -3.41 2.37 1.70
C GLY A 115 -4.67 1.97 2.46
N ASP A 116 -5.26 0.83 2.10
CA ASP A 116 -6.47 0.32 2.75
C ASP A 116 -6.23 0.00 4.22
N ILE A 117 -5.17 -0.74 4.55
CA ILE A 117 -4.85 -1.08 5.95
C ILE A 117 -4.53 0.17 6.78
N CYS A 118 -3.76 1.13 6.22
CA CYS A 118 -3.44 2.36 6.91
C CYS A 118 -4.71 3.19 7.24
N ILE A 119 -5.64 3.30 6.30
CA ILE A 119 -6.90 4.01 6.51
C ILE A 119 -7.78 3.27 7.52
N ASN A 120 -7.88 1.95 7.42
CA ASN A 120 -8.65 1.12 8.36
C ASN A 120 -8.15 1.30 9.79
N LEU A 121 -6.85 1.24 10.02
CA LEU A 121 -6.23 1.45 11.33
C LEU A 121 -6.48 2.88 11.84
N LYS A 122 -6.28 3.90 11.00
CA LYS A 122 -6.54 5.31 11.34
C LYS A 122 -7.97 5.53 11.78
N LYS A 123 -8.96 4.98 11.07
CA LYS A 123 -10.40 5.09 11.43
C LYS A 123 -10.73 4.50 12.79
N ARG A 124 -9.97 3.54 13.25
CA ARG A 124 -10.10 2.90 14.56
C ARG A 124 -9.25 3.56 15.66
N GLY A 125 -8.62 4.72 15.34
CA GLY A 125 -7.82 5.50 16.28
C GLY A 125 -6.38 5.04 16.46
N TYR A 126 -5.92 4.08 15.64
CA TYR A 126 -4.53 3.63 15.65
C TYR A 126 -3.63 4.50 14.77
N LYS A 127 -2.33 4.41 15.02
CA LYS A 127 -1.31 5.29 14.44
C LYS A 127 -0.28 4.48 13.64
N VAL A 128 0.24 5.10 12.58
CA VAL A 128 1.41 4.64 11.85
C VAL A 128 2.57 5.56 12.22
N LEU A 129 3.64 4.98 12.73
CA LEU A 129 4.85 5.67 13.14
C LEU A 129 5.93 5.52 12.07
N SER A 130 6.45 6.62 11.54
CA SER A 130 7.60 6.63 10.63
C SER A 130 8.82 7.18 11.34
N LEU A 131 9.92 6.43 11.30
CA LEU A 131 11.19 6.81 11.94
C LEU A 131 12.10 7.52 10.93
N HIS A 132 12.80 8.55 11.39
CA HIS A 132 13.87 9.23 10.64
C HIS A 132 15.12 8.33 10.60
N TYR A 133 15.00 7.23 9.91
CA TYR A 133 16.02 6.20 9.80
C TYR A 133 15.94 5.51 8.44
N ASN A 134 17.04 5.43 7.72
CA ASN A 134 17.12 4.73 6.42
C ASN A 134 17.09 3.21 6.63
N GLY A 135 15.92 2.67 6.89
CA GLY A 135 15.73 1.29 7.29
C GLY A 135 15.56 0.32 6.11
N LEU A 136 15.11 0.81 4.96
CA LEU A 136 14.77 -0.01 3.81
C LEU A 136 15.40 0.52 2.54
N LEU A 137 16.08 -0.36 1.80
CA LEU A 137 16.42 -0.16 0.40
C LEU A 137 15.40 -0.94 -0.43
N HIS A 138 14.61 -0.22 -1.23
CA HIS A 138 13.53 -0.78 -2.05
C HIS A 138 13.69 -0.34 -3.51
N GLU A 139 13.06 -1.05 -4.43
CA GLU A 139 13.04 -0.70 -5.84
C GLU A 139 11.60 -0.38 -6.28
N VAL A 140 11.30 0.89 -6.47
CA VAL A 140 9.96 1.34 -6.88
C VAL A 140 9.63 0.98 -8.34
N GLY A 141 10.55 0.32 -9.04
CA GLY A 141 10.40 -0.09 -10.43
C GLY A 141 10.89 0.97 -11.43
N HIS A 142 11.03 0.56 -12.68
CA HIS A 142 11.57 1.42 -13.74
C HIS A 142 10.45 2.25 -14.39
N GLY A 143 10.24 3.45 -13.88
CA GLY A 143 9.33 4.42 -14.48
C GLY A 143 10.01 5.32 -15.52
N LYS A 144 9.32 5.63 -16.61
CA LYS A 144 9.77 6.62 -17.60
C LYS A 144 9.16 7.98 -17.27
N ASN A 145 10.02 8.99 -17.10
CA ASN A 145 9.56 10.37 -16.98
C ASN A 145 8.97 10.86 -18.29
N VAL A 146 7.73 11.35 -18.25
CA VAL A 146 7.02 11.91 -19.40
C VAL A 146 6.51 13.30 -19.06
N LYS A 147 6.28 14.11 -20.11
CA LYS A 147 5.66 15.43 -19.99
C LYS A 147 4.24 15.34 -20.50
N PHE A 148 3.25 15.47 -19.62
CA PHE A 148 1.84 15.49 -19.98
C PHE A 148 1.24 16.86 -19.69
N LEU A 149 0.82 17.55 -20.74
CA LEU A 149 0.50 18.96 -20.70
C LEU A 149 1.72 19.74 -20.14
N TRP A 150 1.58 20.47 -19.06
CA TRP A 150 2.66 21.27 -18.46
C TRP A 150 3.32 20.60 -17.25
N LYS A 151 2.91 19.36 -16.92
CA LYS A 151 3.35 18.62 -15.72
C LYS A 151 4.23 17.43 -16.09
N LYS A 152 5.22 17.18 -15.24
CA LYS A 152 5.97 15.92 -15.28
C LYS A 152 5.10 14.81 -14.66
N ASP A 153 5.11 13.65 -15.30
CA ASP A 153 4.47 12.41 -14.82
C ASP A 153 5.44 11.23 -15.01
N ILE A 154 5.17 10.13 -14.31
CA ILE A 154 5.93 8.90 -14.46
C ILE A 154 4.99 7.82 -15.01
N VAL A 155 5.45 7.13 -16.04
CA VAL A 155 4.74 6.02 -16.68
C VAL A 155 5.55 4.74 -16.51
N TYR A 156 4.94 3.70 -15.96
CA TYR A 156 5.61 2.43 -15.62
C TYR A 156 5.36 1.31 -16.64
N ASN A 157 4.53 1.53 -17.64
CA ASN A 157 4.17 0.56 -18.67
C ASN A 157 3.67 -0.80 -18.10
N HIS A 158 2.92 -0.76 -17.01
CA HIS A 158 2.40 -1.96 -16.35
C HIS A 158 1.53 -2.81 -17.27
N PRO A 159 1.52 -4.16 -17.13
CA PRO A 159 0.67 -5.05 -17.92
C PRO A 159 -0.82 -4.77 -17.69
N ALA A 160 -1.66 -5.15 -18.65
CA ALA A 160 -3.10 -4.89 -18.63
C ALA A 160 -3.79 -5.41 -17.37
N MET A 161 -3.38 -6.56 -16.86
CA MET A 161 -3.89 -7.11 -15.59
C MET A 161 -3.66 -6.13 -14.42
N ARG A 162 -2.45 -5.58 -14.29
CA ARG A 162 -2.16 -4.61 -13.22
C ARG A 162 -2.90 -3.30 -13.43
N GLN A 163 -3.02 -2.83 -14.68
CA GLN A 163 -3.85 -1.66 -15.01
C GLN A 163 -5.31 -1.83 -14.60
N TYR A 164 -5.86 -3.04 -14.75
CA TYR A 164 -7.20 -3.38 -14.29
C TYR A 164 -7.33 -3.25 -12.77
N TYR A 165 -6.44 -3.89 -12.01
CA TYR A 165 -6.50 -3.85 -10.54
C TYR A 165 -6.27 -2.44 -9.99
N MET A 166 -5.33 -1.68 -10.55
CA MET A 166 -5.10 -0.28 -10.16
C MET A 166 -6.38 0.56 -10.27
N ALA A 167 -7.09 0.47 -11.40
CA ALA A 167 -8.32 1.21 -11.62
C ALA A 167 -9.47 0.71 -10.74
N ARG A 168 -9.65 -0.62 -10.64
CA ARG A 168 -10.69 -1.25 -9.83
C ARG A 168 -10.55 -0.91 -8.36
N ASN A 169 -9.37 -1.09 -7.83
CA ASN A 169 -9.11 -0.91 -6.40
C ASN A 169 -9.16 0.56 -6.00
N GLN A 170 -8.71 1.48 -6.88
CA GLN A 170 -8.83 2.90 -6.62
C GLN A 170 -10.29 3.34 -6.46
N ILE A 171 -11.20 2.87 -7.32
CA ILE A 171 -12.64 3.17 -7.21
C ILE A 171 -13.25 2.46 -6.01
N TYR A 172 -12.91 1.20 -5.77
CA TYR A 172 -13.40 0.44 -4.63
C TYR A 172 -13.03 1.10 -3.29
N VAL A 173 -11.76 1.44 -3.09
CA VAL A 173 -11.27 2.10 -1.87
C VAL A 173 -11.89 3.48 -1.69
N ALA A 174 -12.07 4.24 -2.76
CA ALA A 174 -12.75 5.54 -2.69
C ALA A 174 -14.23 5.43 -2.29
N ARG A 175 -14.91 4.34 -2.67
CA ARG A 175 -16.27 4.04 -2.21
C ARG A 175 -16.31 3.54 -0.76
N LYS A 176 -15.29 2.80 -0.35
CA LYS A 176 -15.13 2.27 1.01
C LYS A 176 -14.87 3.38 2.03
N TYR A 177 -14.17 4.44 1.61
CA TYR A 177 -13.78 5.56 2.46
C TYR A 177 -14.15 6.92 1.83
N PRO A 178 -15.44 7.25 1.72
CA PRO A 178 -15.90 8.47 1.06
C PRO A 178 -15.46 9.76 1.79
N GLU A 179 -15.16 9.67 3.07
CA GLU A 179 -14.62 10.76 3.88
C GLU A 179 -13.15 11.09 3.57
N GLU A 180 -12.38 10.10 3.10
CA GLU A 180 -10.95 10.29 2.73
C GLU A 180 -10.81 10.63 1.24
N PHE A 181 -11.75 10.20 0.40
CA PHE A 181 -11.63 10.32 -1.06
C PHE A 181 -12.85 10.95 -1.71
N SER A 182 -12.60 11.98 -2.54
CA SER A 182 -13.62 12.50 -3.45
C SER A 182 -13.70 11.60 -4.69
N MET A 183 -14.84 10.98 -4.96
CA MET A 183 -15.07 10.14 -6.15
C MET A 183 -14.81 10.91 -7.45
N TYR A 184 -15.22 12.17 -7.52
CA TYR A 184 -14.96 13.03 -8.68
C TYR A 184 -13.45 13.19 -8.95
N LYS A 185 -12.65 13.41 -7.90
CA LYS A 185 -11.19 13.51 -8.05
C LYS A 185 -10.59 12.17 -8.50
N GLN A 186 -11.11 11.04 -8.03
CA GLN A 186 -10.60 9.72 -8.44
C GLN A 186 -10.94 9.43 -9.91
N LEU A 187 -12.15 9.73 -10.36
CA LEU A 187 -12.52 9.58 -11.78
C LEU A 187 -11.68 10.48 -12.70
N LYS A 188 -11.39 11.71 -12.29
CA LYS A 188 -10.45 12.58 -13.03
C LYS A 188 -9.04 11.99 -13.10
N LYS A 189 -8.54 11.38 -12.02
CA LYS A 189 -7.25 10.70 -12.01
C LYS A 189 -7.26 9.51 -12.98
N GLU A 190 -8.33 8.72 -12.99
CA GLU A 190 -8.45 7.58 -13.90
C GLU A 190 -8.50 8.03 -15.36
N LEU A 191 -9.24 9.07 -15.67
CA LEU A 191 -9.27 9.65 -17.01
C LEU A 191 -7.87 10.12 -17.45
N LYS A 192 -7.14 10.83 -16.58
CA LYS A 192 -5.76 11.23 -16.83
C LYS A 192 -4.86 10.01 -17.11
N LYS A 193 -4.99 8.94 -16.32
CA LYS A 193 -4.20 7.71 -16.50
C LYS A 193 -4.50 7.01 -17.82
N ILE A 194 -5.76 7.00 -18.27
CA ILE A 194 -6.14 6.49 -19.58
C ILE A 194 -5.43 7.29 -20.69
N TRP A 195 -5.39 8.62 -20.58
CA TRP A 195 -4.66 9.47 -21.53
C TRP A 195 -3.15 9.18 -21.52
N LEU A 196 -2.55 9.00 -20.33
CA LEU A 196 -1.12 8.64 -20.25
C LEU A 196 -0.84 7.29 -20.92
N VAL A 197 -1.71 6.29 -20.74
CA VAL A 197 -1.59 4.99 -21.42
C VAL A 197 -1.66 5.18 -22.94
N ILE A 198 -2.63 5.95 -23.44
CA ILE A 198 -2.81 6.19 -24.89
C ILE A 198 -1.59 6.87 -25.50
N LEU A 199 -0.98 7.81 -24.82
CA LEU A 199 0.10 8.63 -25.34
C LEU A 199 1.48 7.98 -25.19
N PHE A 200 1.72 7.25 -24.10
CA PHE A 200 3.09 6.91 -23.70
C PHE A 200 3.35 5.42 -23.45
N GLU A 201 2.30 4.58 -23.37
CA GLU A 201 2.48 3.15 -23.10
C GLU A 201 2.30 2.28 -24.35
N GLU A 202 2.83 1.06 -24.27
CA GLU A 202 2.60 0.01 -25.25
C GLU A 202 1.28 -0.73 -24.99
N ASN A 203 0.79 -1.50 -25.99
CA ASN A 203 -0.47 -2.28 -25.88
C ASN A 203 -1.66 -1.45 -25.37
N LYS A 204 -1.75 -0.21 -25.84
CA LYS A 204 -2.66 0.87 -25.39
C LYS A 204 -4.10 0.41 -25.25
N TRP A 205 -4.63 -0.24 -26.29
CA TRP A 205 -6.05 -0.62 -26.35
C TRP A 205 -6.41 -1.67 -25.31
N GLU A 206 -5.55 -2.67 -25.11
CA GLU A 206 -5.74 -3.70 -24.09
C GLU A 206 -5.74 -3.09 -22.69
N LYS A 207 -4.78 -2.21 -22.43
CA LYS A 207 -4.65 -1.51 -21.13
C LYS A 207 -5.81 -0.55 -20.87
N CYS A 208 -6.24 0.22 -21.88
CA CYS A 208 -7.41 1.09 -21.74
C CYS A 208 -8.69 0.29 -21.47
N LYS A 209 -8.91 -0.82 -22.20
CA LYS A 209 -10.04 -1.73 -21.93
C LYS A 209 -9.97 -2.29 -20.51
N ALA A 210 -8.78 -2.70 -20.06
CA ALA A 210 -8.55 -3.21 -18.72
C ALA A 210 -8.89 -2.16 -17.65
N ARG A 211 -8.43 -0.90 -17.80
CA ARG A 211 -8.77 0.19 -16.87
C ARG A 211 -10.25 0.50 -16.85
N ILE A 212 -10.91 0.63 -18.01
CA ILE A 212 -12.35 0.89 -18.08
C ILE A 212 -13.14 -0.24 -17.39
N ARG A 213 -12.78 -1.51 -17.64
CA ARG A 213 -13.36 -2.66 -16.94
C ARG A 213 -13.10 -2.57 -15.43
N GLY A 214 -11.88 -2.23 -15.03
CA GLY A 214 -11.51 -2.05 -13.62
C GLY A 214 -12.38 -0.99 -12.94
N VAL A 215 -12.56 0.20 -13.54
CA VAL A 215 -13.46 1.23 -13.01
C VAL A 215 -14.87 0.68 -12.82
N LYS A 216 -15.43 0.03 -13.84
CA LYS A 216 -16.78 -0.56 -13.78
C LYS A 216 -16.92 -1.59 -12.67
N ASP A 217 -15.95 -2.48 -12.54
CA ASP A 217 -15.96 -3.53 -11.53
C ASP A 217 -15.70 -2.96 -10.12
N GLY A 218 -14.89 -1.90 -10.00
CA GLY A 218 -14.70 -1.16 -8.76
C GLY A 218 -15.99 -0.55 -8.22
N PHE A 219 -16.92 -0.12 -9.09
CA PHE A 219 -18.26 0.31 -8.69
C PHE A 219 -19.17 -0.85 -8.26
N ARG A 220 -18.92 -2.06 -8.73
CA ARG A 220 -19.77 -3.24 -8.46
C ARG A 220 -19.32 -4.06 -7.26
N LEU A 221 -18.04 -3.94 -6.85
CA LEU A 221 -17.55 -4.66 -5.67
C LEU A 221 -18.35 -4.30 -4.43
N ASP A 222 -18.82 -5.32 -3.71
CA ASP A 222 -19.52 -5.12 -2.45
C ASP A 222 -18.59 -4.54 -1.38
N ILE A 223 -19.02 -3.48 -0.75
CA ILE A 223 -18.38 -2.93 0.43
C ILE A 223 -18.97 -3.66 1.63
N LYS A 224 -18.18 -4.44 2.36
CA LYS A 224 -18.63 -4.95 3.65
C LYS A 224 -18.97 -3.75 4.54
N LYS A 225 -20.21 -3.59 4.91
CA LYS A 225 -20.58 -2.67 5.98
C LYS A 225 -19.88 -3.19 7.24
N GLU A 226 -18.98 -2.41 7.79
CA GLU A 226 -18.45 -2.68 9.12
C GLU A 226 -19.65 -2.65 10.07
N ASN A 227 -19.99 -3.79 10.65
CA ASN A 227 -20.89 -3.80 11.80
C ASN A 227 -20.12 -3.11 12.93
N ASN A 228 -20.46 -1.85 13.19
CA ASN A 228 -20.04 -1.16 14.40
C ASN A 228 -20.54 -2.00 15.59
N LYS A 229 -19.67 -2.80 16.16
CA LYS A 229 -19.81 -3.40 17.49
C LYS A 229 -18.89 -2.70 18.45
#